data_683f4d5d76a7a94d1104ce10edb1cbe8
#
_entry.id   683f4d5d76a7a94d1104ce10edb1cbe8
#
_cell.length_a   1.000
_cell.length_b   1.000
_cell.length_c   1.000
_cell.angle_alpha   90.00
_cell.angle_beta   90.00
_cell.angle_gamma   90.00
#
_symmetry.space_group_name_H-M   'P 1'
#
loop_
_entity.id
_entity.type
_entity.pdbx_description
1 polymer ?
#
loop_
_entity_poly.entity_id
_entity_poly.type
_entity_poly.pdbx_seq_one_letter_code
_entity_poly.pdbx_strand_id
1 'polypeptide(L)'
;MPLGQAAHPEQALWCRRLSDDLSGVSLGPLDLGDPGPGEVRLRVRAAALNFPDLLMTRGLYQFKPELPFVMGLEGCGIVQAIGKDVHDFNPGDRVAFSCRHGAFASAVVLPSDAISQVPPSLDDAQAAAYAVTALTAWVSLVRRGRLLAGETLLVHGSSGGVGIAAVQLAKHIGATVIATASSQAKLEL
;
A
#
# COMPACT_ATOMS: atom_id res chain seq x y z
N MET A 1 -22.57 -4.76 30.11
CA MET A 1 -22.69 -3.69 29.12
C MET A 1 -21.31 -3.07 28.96
N PRO A 2 -20.57 -3.30 27.87
CA PRO A 2 -19.36 -2.53 27.62
C PRO A 2 -19.76 -1.12 27.20
N LEU A 3 -19.22 -0.13 27.88
CA LEU A 3 -19.34 1.28 27.57
C LEU A 3 -18.90 1.48 26.12
N GLY A 4 -19.84 1.90 25.26
CA GLY A 4 -19.55 2.27 23.88
C GLY A 4 -18.49 3.38 23.86
N GLN A 5 -17.31 3.05 23.39
CA GLN A 5 -16.38 4.08 22.96
C GLN A 5 -17.09 4.88 21.88
N ALA A 6 -17.30 6.16 22.14
CA ALA A 6 -17.78 7.09 21.13
C ALA A 6 -16.88 6.91 19.89
N ALA A 7 -17.46 6.45 18.80
CA ALA A 7 -16.73 6.27 17.56
C ALA A 7 -16.19 7.65 17.17
N HIS A 8 -14.87 7.83 17.23
CA HIS A 8 -14.25 9.03 16.67
C HIS A 8 -14.65 9.10 15.20
N PRO A 9 -15.05 10.29 14.70
CA PRO A 9 -15.40 10.44 13.29
C PRO A 9 -14.22 9.97 12.44
N GLU A 10 -14.53 9.21 11.40
CA GLU A 10 -13.51 8.73 10.47
C GLU A 10 -12.83 9.92 9.82
N GLN A 11 -11.53 9.77 9.58
CA GLN A 11 -10.69 10.83 9.04
C GLN A 11 -9.84 10.28 7.89
N ALA A 12 -9.49 11.16 6.97
CA ALA A 12 -8.60 10.86 5.87
C ALA A 12 -7.69 12.04 5.54
N LEU A 13 -6.58 11.73 4.91
CA LEU A 13 -5.66 12.72 4.35
C LEU A 13 -6.10 13.02 2.92
N TRP A 14 -6.65 14.21 2.73
CA TRP A 14 -7.21 14.68 1.47
C TRP A 14 -6.22 15.51 0.69
N CYS A 15 -6.07 15.25 -0.60
CA CYS A 15 -5.56 16.22 -1.57
C CYS A 15 -6.74 17.02 -2.11
N ARG A 16 -6.84 18.27 -1.70
CA ARG A 16 -7.93 19.19 -2.11
C ARG A 16 -7.56 20.05 -3.30
N ARG A 17 -6.26 20.25 -3.50
CA ARG A 17 -5.69 21.09 -4.55
C ARG A 17 -4.28 20.58 -4.87
N LEU A 18 -3.91 20.57 -6.14
CA LEU A 18 -2.54 20.23 -6.53
C LEU A 18 -1.58 21.32 -6.06
N SER A 19 -0.42 20.91 -5.53
CA SER A 19 0.64 21.81 -5.10
C SER A 19 1.98 21.08 -5.00
N ASP A 20 3.07 21.80 -5.21
CA ASP A 20 4.43 21.26 -5.10
C ASP A 20 4.90 21.11 -3.64
N ASP A 21 4.35 21.91 -2.75
CA ASP A 21 4.73 22.05 -1.34
C ASP A 21 3.76 21.35 -0.36
N LEU A 22 2.83 20.54 -0.88
CA LEU A 22 1.78 19.86 -0.12
C LEU A 22 0.77 20.81 0.57
N SER A 23 0.77 22.11 0.30
CA SER A 23 -0.20 23.04 0.88
C SER A 23 -1.66 22.76 0.49
N GLY A 24 -1.87 21.92 -0.52
CA GLY A 24 -3.19 21.41 -0.92
C GLY A 24 -3.65 20.16 -0.14
N VAL A 25 -2.82 19.63 0.78
CA VAL A 25 -3.11 18.43 1.53
C VAL A 25 -3.57 18.78 2.94
N SER A 26 -4.64 18.14 3.42
CA SER A 26 -5.16 18.38 4.78
C SER A 26 -5.88 17.15 5.33
N LEU A 27 -5.78 16.93 6.65
CA LEU A 27 -6.62 15.97 7.35
C LEU A 27 -8.06 16.49 7.41
N GLY A 28 -9.02 15.62 7.23
CA GLY A 28 -10.43 15.99 7.30
C GLY A 28 -11.35 14.79 7.50
N PRO A 29 -12.63 15.06 7.79
CA PRO A 29 -13.63 14.01 7.99
C PRO A 29 -13.77 13.14 6.74
N LEU A 30 -14.06 11.88 6.98
CA LEU A 30 -14.38 10.88 5.97
C LEU A 30 -15.75 10.29 6.29
N ASP A 31 -16.63 10.30 5.32
CA ASP A 31 -17.91 9.63 5.39
C ASP A 31 -17.87 8.44 4.42
N LEU A 32 -17.92 7.23 4.98
CA LEU A 32 -17.96 5.99 4.21
C LEU A 32 -19.29 5.29 4.53
N GLY A 33 -20.03 4.95 3.50
CA GLY A 33 -21.19 4.07 3.63
C GLY A 33 -20.81 2.64 4.04
N ASP A 34 -21.83 1.81 4.17
CA ASP A 34 -21.66 0.36 4.31
C ASP A 34 -21.13 -0.25 2.99
N PRO A 35 -20.38 -1.37 3.04
CA PRO A 35 -19.87 -2.02 1.85
C PRO A 35 -21.03 -2.55 0.99
N GLY A 36 -20.97 -2.25 -0.32
CA GLY A 36 -21.87 -2.78 -1.33
C GLY A 36 -21.59 -4.25 -1.67
N PRO A 37 -22.35 -4.85 -2.62
CA PRO A 37 -22.08 -6.21 -3.08
C PRO A 37 -20.64 -6.37 -3.61
N GLY A 38 -19.92 -7.40 -3.15
CA GLY A 38 -18.54 -7.68 -3.51
C GLY A 38 -17.50 -6.77 -2.83
N GLU A 39 -17.91 -5.86 -1.95
CA GLU A 39 -17.03 -4.93 -1.24
C GLU A 39 -16.80 -5.32 0.21
N VAL A 40 -15.70 -4.85 0.75
CA VAL A 40 -15.27 -5.06 2.13
C VAL A 40 -14.92 -3.71 2.76
N ARG A 41 -15.44 -3.46 3.97
CA ARG A 41 -15.06 -2.31 4.79
C ARG A 41 -13.93 -2.71 5.72
N LEU A 42 -12.84 -1.96 5.69
CA LEU A 42 -11.67 -2.18 6.54
C LEU A 42 -11.48 -1.01 7.50
N ARG A 43 -11.09 -1.32 8.73
CA ARG A 43 -10.45 -0.36 9.63
C ARG A 43 -8.95 -0.41 9.36
N VAL A 44 -8.38 0.68 8.88
CA VAL A 44 -6.96 0.77 8.54
C VAL A 44 -6.11 0.77 9.82
N ARG A 45 -5.06 -0.02 9.84
CA ARG A 45 -4.09 -0.15 10.94
C ARG A 45 -2.78 0.54 10.60
N ALA A 46 -2.36 0.42 9.35
CA ALA A 46 -1.18 1.07 8.80
C ALA A 46 -1.37 1.32 7.30
N ALA A 47 -0.76 2.36 6.80
CA ALA A 47 -0.69 2.64 5.37
C ALA A 47 0.73 3.08 5.00
N ALA A 48 1.20 2.70 3.81
CA ALA A 48 2.55 3.02 3.37
C ALA A 48 2.58 4.20 2.41
N LEU A 49 3.55 5.07 2.62
CA LEU A 49 3.83 6.18 1.72
C LEU A 49 4.68 5.72 0.54
N ASN A 50 4.22 6.00 -0.66
CA ASN A 50 4.89 5.68 -1.90
C ASN A 50 5.21 6.94 -2.71
N PHE A 51 6.22 6.89 -3.57
CA PHE A 51 6.58 8.01 -4.44
C PHE A 51 5.42 8.49 -5.35
N PRO A 52 4.58 7.59 -5.91
CA PRO A 52 3.37 7.99 -6.61
C PRO A 52 2.40 8.87 -5.83
N ASP A 53 2.27 8.69 -4.50
CA ASP A 53 1.40 9.54 -3.67
C ASP A 53 1.82 11.00 -3.79
N LEU A 54 3.12 11.26 -3.71
CA LEU A 54 3.68 12.60 -3.86
C LEU A 54 3.49 13.14 -5.30
N LEU A 55 3.67 12.30 -6.31
CA LEU A 55 3.45 12.70 -7.71
C LEU A 55 1.98 13.03 -8.00
N MET A 56 1.04 12.32 -7.38
CA MET A 56 -0.40 12.61 -7.52
C MET A 56 -0.77 13.97 -6.96
N THR A 57 -0.20 14.38 -5.80
CA THR A 57 -0.47 15.72 -5.24
C THR A 57 0.04 16.87 -6.11
N ARG A 58 0.99 16.58 -7.02
CA ARG A 58 1.56 17.52 -7.99
C ARG A 58 0.93 17.41 -9.38
N GLY A 59 0.01 16.45 -9.60
CA GLY A 59 -0.56 16.19 -10.93
C GLY A 59 0.44 15.57 -11.93
N LEU A 60 1.57 15.05 -11.44
CA LEU A 60 2.67 14.50 -12.25
C LEU A 60 2.62 12.98 -12.43
N TYR A 61 1.69 12.30 -11.73
CA TYR A 61 1.53 10.86 -11.91
C TYR A 61 0.65 10.55 -13.13
N GLN A 62 0.85 9.39 -13.73
CA GLN A 62 0.08 8.96 -14.92
C GLN A 62 -1.42 8.80 -14.63
N PHE A 63 -1.79 8.34 -13.44
CA PHE A 63 -3.17 8.32 -12.96
C PHE A 63 -3.43 9.61 -12.19
N LYS A 64 -4.48 10.33 -12.56
CA LYS A 64 -4.86 11.63 -12.00
C LYS A 64 -6.26 11.51 -11.41
N PRO A 65 -6.40 11.30 -10.08
CA PRO A 65 -7.70 11.31 -9.44
C PRO A 65 -8.39 12.68 -9.59
N GLU A 66 -9.71 12.68 -9.61
CA GLU A 66 -10.48 13.91 -9.50
C GLU A 66 -10.33 14.53 -8.10
N LEU A 67 -10.20 15.84 -8.05
CA LEU A 67 -10.09 16.58 -6.78
C LEU A 67 -11.48 16.85 -6.18
N PRO A 68 -11.65 16.77 -4.86
CA PRO A 68 -10.68 16.29 -3.87
C PRO A 68 -10.60 14.77 -3.83
N PHE A 69 -9.43 14.21 -3.53
CA PHE A 69 -9.28 12.76 -3.35
C PHE A 69 -8.53 12.42 -2.04
N VAL A 70 -8.83 11.26 -1.47
CA VAL A 70 -8.07 10.70 -0.35
C VAL A 70 -6.79 10.06 -0.89
N MET A 71 -5.66 10.40 -0.30
CA MET A 71 -4.35 9.89 -0.71
C MET A 71 -4.12 8.42 -0.29
N GLY A 72 -3.02 7.83 -0.75
CA GLY A 72 -2.52 6.52 -0.34
C GLY A 72 -2.90 5.38 -1.28
N LEU A 73 -1.93 4.51 -1.56
CA LEU A 73 -2.04 3.42 -2.53
C LEU A 73 -2.17 2.04 -1.90
N GLU A 74 -1.72 1.88 -0.66
CA GLU A 74 -1.70 0.57 0.01
C GLU A 74 -1.77 0.71 1.52
N GLY A 75 -2.19 -0.36 2.16
CA GLY A 75 -2.25 -0.44 3.61
C GLY A 75 -2.54 -1.84 4.13
N CYS A 76 -2.64 -1.93 5.44
CA CYS A 76 -3.08 -3.10 6.18
C CYS A 76 -4.21 -2.71 7.12
N GLY A 77 -5.20 -3.58 7.28
CA GLY A 77 -6.35 -3.31 8.13
C GLY A 77 -7.03 -4.56 8.62
N ILE A 78 -8.09 -4.34 9.39
CA ILE A 78 -8.98 -5.38 9.89
C ILE A 78 -10.34 -5.24 9.22
N VAL A 79 -10.86 -6.34 8.71
CA VAL A 79 -12.21 -6.40 8.14
C VAL A 79 -13.22 -6.04 9.23
N GLN A 80 -14.02 -4.99 8.99
CA GLN A 80 -15.11 -4.56 9.88
C GLN A 80 -16.46 -5.12 9.43
N ALA A 81 -16.72 -5.07 8.14
CA ALA A 81 -17.93 -5.56 7.52
C ALA A 81 -17.65 -6.05 6.11
N ILE A 82 -18.48 -6.95 5.63
CA ILE A 82 -18.45 -7.49 4.27
C ILE A 82 -19.80 -7.24 3.61
N GLY A 83 -19.75 -6.90 2.33
CA GLY A 83 -20.95 -6.77 1.50
C GLY A 83 -21.48 -8.15 1.07
N LYS A 84 -22.65 -8.12 0.44
CA LYS A 84 -23.22 -9.31 -0.17
C LYS A 84 -22.24 -9.89 -1.21
N ASP A 85 -22.24 -11.21 -1.36
CA ASP A 85 -21.41 -11.94 -2.33
C ASP A 85 -19.89 -11.95 -2.02
N VAL A 86 -19.46 -11.54 -0.82
CA VAL A 86 -18.10 -11.75 -0.30
C VAL A 86 -18.10 -13.01 0.56
N HIS A 87 -17.30 -14.02 0.17
CA HIS A 87 -17.25 -15.33 0.83
C HIS A 87 -15.86 -15.70 1.37
N ASP A 88 -14.80 -15.03 0.92
CA ASP A 88 -13.42 -15.38 1.23
C ASP A 88 -12.88 -14.67 2.48
N PHE A 89 -13.65 -13.73 3.04
CA PHE A 89 -13.25 -12.92 4.19
C PHE A 89 -14.35 -12.83 5.24
N ASN A 90 -13.94 -12.68 6.51
CA ASN A 90 -14.83 -12.50 7.63
C ASN A 90 -14.48 -11.25 8.44
N PRO A 91 -15.44 -10.61 9.12
CA PRO A 91 -15.14 -9.60 10.12
C PRO A 91 -14.12 -10.10 11.15
N GLY A 92 -13.07 -9.30 11.38
CA GLY A 92 -11.93 -9.66 12.23
C GLY A 92 -10.69 -10.15 11.47
N ASP A 93 -10.81 -10.50 10.20
CA ASP A 93 -9.66 -10.91 9.38
C ASP A 93 -8.67 -9.75 9.21
N ARG A 94 -7.37 -10.07 9.30
CA ARG A 94 -6.30 -9.12 9.05
C ARG A 94 -5.84 -9.23 7.60
N VAL A 95 -5.94 -8.12 6.86
CA VAL A 95 -5.71 -8.08 5.42
C VAL A 95 -4.80 -6.93 5.02
N ALA A 96 -3.98 -7.16 3.99
CA ALA A 96 -3.32 -6.11 3.24
C ALA A 96 -4.20 -5.73 2.05
N PHE A 97 -4.12 -4.50 1.61
CA PHE A 97 -4.87 -4.01 0.47
C PHE A 97 -4.07 -3.05 -0.40
N SER A 98 -4.45 -2.97 -1.67
CA SER A 98 -3.95 -1.95 -2.58
C SER A 98 -5.12 -1.30 -3.33
N CYS A 99 -4.99 -0.01 -3.61
CA CYS A 99 -6.00 0.78 -4.29
C CYS A 99 -5.33 1.84 -5.18
N ARG A 100 -6.11 2.49 -6.02
CA ARG A 100 -5.59 3.58 -6.86
C ARG A 100 -5.36 4.87 -6.07
N HIS A 101 -6.10 5.06 -4.99
CA HIS A 101 -6.01 6.12 -3.98
C HIS A 101 -6.97 5.75 -2.84
N GLY A 102 -6.83 6.36 -1.64
CA GLY A 102 -7.77 6.15 -0.56
C GLY A 102 -7.19 5.52 0.71
N ALA A 103 -5.97 5.00 0.68
CA ALA A 103 -5.40 4.25 1.80
C ALA A 103 -5.05 5.10 3.03
N PHE A 104 -4.82 6.42 2.88
CA PHE A 104 -4.51 7.31 4.01
C PHE A 104 -5.79 7.78 4.70
N ALA A 105 -6.50 6.82 5.27
CA ALA A 105 -7.75 7.01 5.97
C ALA A 105 -7.85 6.08 7.17
N SER A 106 -8.71 6.39 8.14
CA SER A 106 -8.99 5.51 9.28
C SER A 106 -9.78 4.26 8.88
N ALA A 107 -10.54 4.34 7.80
CA ALA A 107 -11.26 3.22 7.19
C ALA A 107 -11.29 3.36 5.67
N VAL A 108 -11.53 2.24 4.97
CA VAL A 108 -11.71 2.18 3.52
C VAL A 108 -12.79 1.16 3.16
N VAL A 109 -13.47 1.36 2.04
CA VAL A 109 -14.34 0.37 1.40
C VAL A 109 -13.73 0.02 0.06
N LEU A 110 -13.49 -1.26 -0.18
CA LEU A 110 -12.76 -1.75 -1.35
C LEU A 110 -13.41 -3.02 -1.89
N PRO A 111 -13.29 -3.29 -3.21
CA PRO A 111 -13.61 -4.59 -3.77
C PRO A 111 -12.82 -5.72 -3.08
N SER A 112 -13.43 -6.86 -2.88
CA SER A 112 -12.80 -8.00 -2.20
C SER A 112 -11.59 -8.58 -2.93
N ASP A 113 -11.45 -8.35 -4.24
CA ASP A 113 -10.27 -8.72 -5.03
C ASP A 113 -9.07 -7.76 -4.85
N ALA A 114 -9.28 -6.61 -4.21
CA ALA A 114 -8.23 -5.66 -3.88
C ALA A 114 -7.53 -5.94 -2.54
N ILE A 115 -7.97 -6.98 -1.81
CA ILE A 115 -7.44 -7.35 -0.49
C ILE A 115 -6.84 -8.76 -0.49
N SER A 116 -5.94 -9.02 0.42
CA SER A 116 -5.31 -10.34 0.62
C SER A 116 -5.03 -10.60 2.10
N GLN A 117 -5.10 -11.86 2.51
CA GLN A 117 -4.73 -12.24 3.87
C GLN A 117 -3.26 -11.94 4.16
N VAL A 118 -2.98 -11.48 5.36
CA VAL A 118 -1.63 -11.18 5.82
C VAL A 118 -1.06 -12.37 6.58
N PRO A 119 0.13 -12.88 6.21
CA PRO A 119 0.83 -13.89 6.98
C PRO A 119 1.02 -13.44 8.44
N PRO A 120 0.83 -14.33 9.44
CA PRO A 120 1.00 -13.98 10.85
C PRO A 120 2.40 -13.46 11.22
N SER A 121 3.41 -13.79 10.42
CA SER A 121 4.80 -13.38 10.62
C SER A 121 5.06 -11.89 10.30
N LEU A 122 4.18 -11.23 9.55
CA LEU A 122 4.32 -9.81 9.25
C LEU A 122 3.55 -8.98 10.28
N ASP A 123 4.14 -7.91 10.78
CA ASP A 123 3.42 -6.90 11.54
C ASP A 123 2.56 -6.00 10.62
N ASP A 124 1.79 -5.06 11.20
CA ASP A 124 0.89 -4.20 10.42
C ASP A 124 1.64 -3.25 9.49
N ALA A 125 2.82 -2.76 9.91
CA ALA A 125 3.64 -1.85 9.10
C ALA A 125 4.28 -2.58 7.92
N GLN A 126 4.81 -3.78 8.16
CA GLN A 126 5.35 -4.66 7.11
C GLN A 126 4.27 -5.05 6.11
N ALA A 127 3.09 -5.46 6.61
CA ALA A 127 1.95 -5.83 5.78
C ALA A 127 1.43 -4.65 4.93
N ALA A 128 1.49 -3.42 5.46
CA ALA A 128 1.04 -2.23 4.72
C ALA A 128 2.00 -1.81 3.60
N ALA A 129 3.31 -2.12 3.73
CA ALA A 129 4.35 -1.53 2.88
C ALA A 129 4.88 -2.46 1.79
N TYR A 130 4.35 -3.68 1.68
CA TYR A 130 4.96 -4.66 0.78
C TYR A 130 4.28 -4.75 -0.59
N ALA A 131 2.98 -4.48 -0.71
CA ALA A 131 2.23 -4.80 -1.91
C ALA A 131 2.75 -4.02 -3.13
N VAL A 132 2.88 -2.70 -3.05
CA VAL A 132 3.35 -1.86 -4.16
C VAL A 132 4.80 -2.17 -4.51
N THR A 133 5.67 -2.27 -3.52
CA THR A 133 7.11 -2.47 -3.72
C THR A 133 7.43 -3.89 -4.19
N ALA A 134 6.85 -4.90 -3.56
CA ALA A 134 7.07 -6.30 -3.92
C ALA A 134 6.48 -6.63 -5.30
N LEU A 135 5.26 -6.16 -5.60
CA LEU A 135 4.65 -6.36 -6.91
C LEU A 135 5.45 -5.66 -8.01
N THR A 136 5.94 -4.46 -7.76
CA THR A 136 6.81 -3.74 -8.71
C THR A 136 8.09 -4.51 -8.98
N ALA A 137 8.76 -5.02 -7.95
CA ALA A 137 9.95 -5.85 -8.10
C ALA A 137 9.63 -7.14 -8.85
N TRP A 138 8.55 -7.83 -8.48
CA TRP A 138 8.14 -9.08 -9.11
C TRP A 138 7.81 -8.91 -10.60
N VAL A 139 7.00 -7.90 -10.94
CA VAL A 139 6.67 -7.61 -12.36
C VAL A 139 7.94 -7.28 -13.13
N SER A 140 8.84 -6.48 -12.56
CA SER A 140 10.09 -6.08 -13.23
C SER A 140 11.03 -7.26 -13.45
N LEU A 141 11.32 -8.03 -12.41
CA LEU A 141 12.33 -9.09 -12.47
C LEU A 141 11.78 -10.39 -13.04
N VAL A 142 10.57 -10.81 -12.66
CA VAL A 142 10.02 -12.12 -13.06
C VAL A 142 9.26 -12.01 -14.37
N ARG A 143 8.28 -11.10 -14.45
CA ARG A 143 7.39 -11.04 -15.62
C ARG A 143 8.05 -10.41 -16.84
N ARG A 144 8.84 -9.35 -16.64
CA ARG A 144 9.49 -8.59 -17.71
C ARG A 144 10.95 -8.99 -17.91
N GLY A 145 11.73 -9.01 -16.83
CA GLY A 145 13.16 -9.35 -16.85
C GLY A 145 13.42 -10.85 -17.03
N ARG A 146 12.48 -11.70 -16.61
CA ARG A 146 12.61 -13.17 -16.66
C ARG A 146 13.91 -13.64 -15.99
N LEU A 147 14.24 -13.03 -14.85
CA LEU A 147 15.44 -13.33 -14.08
C LEU A 147 15.48 -14.81 -13.69
N LEU A 148 16.62 -15.44 -13.94
CA LEU A 148 16.86 -16.85 -13.65
C LEU A 148 17.94 -17.02 -12.57
N ALA A 149 17.93 -18.18 -11.93
CA ALA A 149 19.00 -18.57 -11.00
C ALA A 149 20.35 -18.58 -11.70
N GLY A 150 21.40 -18.10 -11.01
CA GLY A 150 22.76 -18.02 -11.52
C GLY A 150 23.07 -16.76 -12.35
N GLU A 151 22.07 -15.96 -12.72
CA GLU A 151 22.30 -14.68 -13.37
C GLU A 151 22.81 -13.62 -12.38
N THR A 152 23.37 -12.54 -12.91
CA THR A 152 23.81 -11.38 -12.11
C THR A 152 22.88 -10.20 -12.35
N LEU A 153 22.27 -9.69 -11.27
CA LEU A 153 21.37 -8.54 -11.28
C LEU A 153 22.05 -7.32 -10.66
N LEU A 154 22.07 -6.21 -11.39
CA LEU A 154 22.46 -4.90 -10.84
C LEU A 154 21.22 -4.13 -10.39
N VAL A 155 21.20 -3.72 -9.11
CA VAL A 155 20.10 -2.95 -8.51
C VAL A 155 20.61 -1.56 -8.13
N HIS A 156 20.20 -0.54 -8.87
CA HIS A 156 20.44 0.86 -8.52
C HIS A 156 19.41 1.35 -7.48
N GLY A 157 19.88 2.13 -6.49
CA GLY A 157 19.00 2.62 -5.42
C GLY A 157 18.48 1.48 -4.54
N SER A 158 19.32 0.49 -4.25
CA SER A 158 18.98 -0.76 -3.56
C SER A 158 18.38 -0.59 -2.16
N SER A 159 18.61 0.54 -1.50
CA SER A 159 18.06 0.88 -0.17
C SER A 159 16.62 1.49 -0.19
N GLY A 160 16.07 1.76 -1.38
CA GLY A 160 14.67 2.17 -1.51
C GLY A 160 13.71 0.98 -1.45
N GLY A 161 12.42 1.21 -1.20
CA GLY A 161 11.43 0.13 -1.04
C GLY A 161 11.42 -0.89 -2.19
N VAL A 162 11.38 -0.44 -3.45
CA VAL A 162 11.46 -1.34 -4.61
C VAL A 162 12.83 -2.00 -4.72
N GLY A 163 13.91 -1.26 -4.38
CA GLY A 163 15.28 -1.79 -4.39
C GLY A 163 15.47 -2.94 -3.40
N ILE A 164 15.02 -2.77 -2.17
CA ILE A 164 15.05 -3.82 -1.14
C ILE A 164 14.25 -5.05 -1.59
N ALA A 165 13.01 -4.84 -2.06
CA ALA A 165 12.17 -5.91 -2.57
C ALA A 165 12.84 -6.65 -3.75
N ALA A 166 13.49 -5.92 -4.67
CA ALA A 166 14.21 -6.49 -5.80
C ALA A 166 15.41 -7.34 -5.35
N VAL A 167 16.20 -6.85 -4.37
CA VAL A 167 17.34 -7.59 -3.80
C VAL A 167 16.87 -8.87 -3.14
N GLN A 168 15.83 -8.81 -2.29
CA GLN A 168 15.28 -9.99 -1.61
C GLN A 168 14.73 -11.02 -2.60
N LEU A 169 13.96 -10.57 -3.59
CA LEU A 169 13.39 -11.45 -4.62
C LEU A 169 14.47 -12.10 -5.47
N ALA A 170 15.47 -11.34 -5.93
CA ALA A 170 16.56 -11.87 -6.74
C ALA A 170 17.40 -12.90 -5.98
N LYS A 171 17.67 -12.65 -4.70
CA LYS A 171 18.37 -13.63 -3.85
C LYS A 171 17.52 -14.91 -3.66
N HIS A 172 16.22 -14.76 -3.49
CA HIS A 172 15.30 -15.91 -3.40
C HIS A 172 15.27 -16.74 -4.70
N ILE A 173 15.37 -16.10 -5.86
CA ILE A 173 15.47 -16.77 -7.17
C ILE A 173 16.81 -17.50 -7.33
N GLY A 174 17.84 -17.12 -6.58
CA GLY A 174 19.20 -17.67 -6.70
C GLY A 174 20.12 -16.88 -7.64
N ALA A 175 19.81 -15.60 -7.87
CA ALA A 175 20.67 -14.70 -8.62
C ALA A 175 21.75 -14.08 -7.75
N THR A 176 22.90 -13.71 -8.36
CA THR A 176 23.91 -12.85 -7.76
C THR A 176 23.46 -11.41 -7.83
N VAL A 177 23.47 -10.67 -6.71
CA VAL A 177 23.02 -9.27 -6.69
C VAL A 177 24.20 -8.33 -6.46
N ILE A 178 24.32 -7.34 -7.35
CA ILE A 178 25.19 -6.17 -7.18
C ILE A 178 24.28 -4.99 -6.81
N ALA A 179 24.42 -4.48 -5.59
CA ALA A 179 23.63 -3.39 -5.06
C ALA A 179 24.39 -2.08 -5.06
N THR A 180 23.74 -0.98 -5.45
CA THR A 180 24.31 0.37 -5.35
C THR A 180 23.38 1.30 -4.57
N ALA A 181 23.97 2.19 -3.77
CA ALA A 181 23.25 3.24 -3.05
C ALA A 181 24.10 4.51 -2.96
N SER A 182 23.49 5.61 -2.53
CA SER A 182 24.13 6.93 -2.47
C SER A 182 25.06 7.14 -1.27
N SER A 183 25.11 6.19 -0.32
CA SER A 183 26.03 6.24 0.83
C SER A 183 26.29 4.84 1.37
N GLN A 184 27.42 4.69 2.11
CA GLN A 184 27.79 3.44 2.77
C GLN A 184 26.71 2.98 3.76
N ALA A 185 26.19 3.87 4.59
CA ALA A 185 25.12 3.56 5.56
C ALA A 185 23.85 2.98 4.90
N LYS A 186 23.57 3.35 3.65
CA LYS A 186 22.45 2.80 2.88
C LYS A 186 22.73 1.43 2.27
N LEU A 187 23.98 1.03 2.17
CA LEU A 187 24.38 -0.31 1.70
C LEU A 187 24.39 -1.34 2.84
N GLU A 188 24.36 -0.88 4.09
CA GLU A 188 24.35 -1.72 5.29
C GLU A 188 22.93 -2.11 5.74
N LEU A 189 21.89 -1.59 5.06
CA LEU A 189 20.49 -1.97 5.23
C LEU A 189 20.20 -3.31 4.54
#